data_763f0d0ddc5ae6b29236f4f3eb1076c6
#
_entry.id   763f0d0ddc5ae6b29236f4f3eb1076c6
#
_cell.length_a   1.000
_cell.length_b   1.000
_cell.length_c   1.000
_cell.angle_alpha   90.00
_cell.angle_beta   90.00
_cell.angle_gamma   90.00
#
_symmetry.space_group_name_H-M   'P 1'
#
loop_
_entity.id
_entity.type
_entity.pdbx_description
1 polymer ?
#
loop_
_entity_poly.entity_id
_entity_poly.type
_entity_poly.pdbx_seq_one_letter_code
_entity_poly.pdbx_strand_id
1 'polypeptide(L)'
;MELIPAIDIIDGKCVRLMKGDFNRKTIYNDNPLEVAKGFEDAGLKRLHIVDLDGANGYALKNIVVLEQIAANTNLVIDFGGGIKRTDDVKSVFDAGASMISVGSVAVNRPDLFAQWVIDFGAGKFLPGADVLDEKIKIHGWKEETGLDIFDFIQSLIHLNIQTIFCTDISKDGMMQGPSVELYKEILKHYPSLHLIASGGISGYEDLLTLKEAGCSGAIIGKAFYEEKITMQQVKEYLNN
;
A
#
# COMPACT_ATOMS: atom_id res chain seq x y z
N MET A 1 0.59 12.53 -10.80
CA MET A 1 0.26 11.56 -9.75
C MET A 1 0.88 10.20 -10.11
N GLU A 2 1.53 9.54 -9.17
CA GLU A 2 2.22 8.26 -9.39
C GLU A 2 1.22 7.09 -9.41
N LEU A 3 1.40 6.13 -10.34
CA LEU A 3 0.61 4.90 -10.38
C LEU A 3 1.42 3.77 -9.74
N ILE A 4 0.88 3.14 -8.71
CA ILE A 4 1.56 2.14 -7.89
C ILE A 4 0.76 0.83 -7.96
N PRO A 5 1.18 -0.15 -8.76
CA PRO A 5 0.54 -1.46 -8.76
C PRO A 5 0.72 -2.16 -7.42
N ALA A 6 -0.27 -2.97 -7.03
CA ALA A 6 -0.22 -3.75 -5.81
C ALA A 6 -0.19 -5.25 -6.10
N ILE A 7 0.69 -5.97 -5.41
CA ILE A 7 0.74 -7.44 -5.38
C ILE A 7 0.52 -7.90 -3.94
N ASP A 8 -0.60 -8.54 -3.69
CA ASP A 8 -0.83 -9.28 -2.43
C ASP A 8 -0.35 -10.71 -2.60
N ILE A 9 0.35 -11.24 -1.60
CA ILE A 9 0.97 -12.56 -1.67
C ILE A 9 0.43 -13.48 -0.57
N ILE A 10 -0.04 -14.66 -0.97
CA ILE A 10 -0.33 -15.80 -0.08
C ILE A 10 0.31 -17.05 -0.70
N ASP A 11 1.08 -17.80 0.09
CA ASP A 11 1.77 -19.02 -0.33
C ASP A 11 2.60 -18.83 -1.62
N GLY A 12 3.26 -17.66 -1.74
CA GLY A 12 4.10 -17.32 -2.88
C GLY A 12 3.36 -16.94 -4.16
N LYS A 13 2.03 -16.74 -4.13
CA LYS A 13 1.19 -16.45 -5.28
C LYS A 13 0.55 -15.08 -5.21
N CYS A 14 0.33 -14.46 -6.37
CA CYS A 14 -0.44 -13.23 -6.49
C CYS A 14 -1.92 -13.49 -6.23
N VAL A 15 -2.48 -12.85 -5.22
CA VAL A 15 -3.86 -13.01 -4.82
C VAL A 15 -4.57 -11.67 -4.62
N ARG A 16 -5.88 -11.70 -4.50
CA ARG A 16 -6.69 -10.60 -3.95
C ARG A 16 -7.74 -11.18 -3.02
N LEU A 17 -7.93 -10.52 -1.90
CA LEU A 17 -9.00 -10.82 -0.96
C LEU A 17 -10.19 -9.89 -1.25
N MET A 18 -11.39 -10.37 -1.03
CA MET A 18 -12.58 -9.51 -1.05
C MET A 18 -12.78 -8.94 0.36
N LYS A 19 -12.63 -7.62 0.53
CA LYS A 19 -12.75 -6.93 1.84
C LYS A 19 -11.89 -7.59 2.94
N GLY A 20 -10.66 -8.00 2.61
CA GLY A 20 -9.76 -8.64 3.58
C GLY A 20 -10.15 -10.05 4.05
N ASP A 21 -11.19 -10.67 3.47
CA ASP A 21 -11.64 -12.01 3.87
C ASP A 21 -10.77 -13.10 3.22
N PHE A 22 -9.97 -13.80 4.02
CA PHE A 22 -9.09 -14.89 3.58
C PHE A 22 -9.83 -16.10 2.98
N ASN A 23 -11.12 -16.28 3.30
CA ASN A 23 -11.95 -17.31 2.72
C ASN A 23 -12.47 -16.94 1.31
N ARG A 24 -12.35 -15.68 0.93
CA ARG A 24 -12.78 -15.13 -0.37
C ARG A 24 -11.58 -14.65 -1.18
N LYS A 25 -10.63 -15.55 -1.38
CA LYS A 25 -9.38 -15.35 -2.10
C LYS A 25 -9.54 -15.70 -3.57
N THR A 26 -9.08 -14.82 -4.45
CA THR A 26 -8.88 -15.11 -5.88
C THR A 26 -7.38 -15.15 -6.17
N ILE A 27 -6.90 -16.20 -6.85
CA ILE A 27 -5.52 -16.30 -7.32
C ILE A 27 -5.50 -15.77 -8.76
N TYR A 28 -4.64 -14.79 -9.04
CA TYR A 28 -4.49 -14.19 -10.37
C TYR A 28 -3.26 -14.71 -11.10
N ASN A 29 -2.18 -15.01 -10.37
CA ASN A 29 -0.96 -15.56 -10.97
C ASN A 29 -0.17 -16.36 -9.94
N ASP A 30 0.42 -17.47 -10.38
CA ASP A 30 1.29 -18.31 -9.54
C ASP A 30 2.72 -17.76 -9.46
N ASN A 31 3.09 -16.77 -10.30
CA ASN A 31 4.43 -16.19 -10.37
C ASN A 31 4.42 -14.67 -10.19
N PRO A 32 4.59 -14.15 -8.97
CA PRO A 32 4.63 -12.70 -8.68
C PRO A 32 5.73 -11.94 -9.45
N LEU A 33 6.86 -12.58 -9.77
CA LEU A 33 7.92 -11.95 -10.53
C LEU A 33 7.49 -11.62 -11.97
N GLU A 34 6.74 -12.50 -12.63
CA GLU A 34 6.20 -12.23 -13.96
C GLU A 34 5.25 -11.04 -13.95
N VAL A 35 4.39 -10.96 -12.93
CA VAL A 35 3.47 -9.83 -12.74
C VAL A 35 4.24 -8.54 -12.54
N ALA A 36 5.26 -8.54 -11.68
CA ALA A 36 6.10 -7.37 -11.41
C ALA A 36 6.83 -6.89 -12.67
N LYS A 37 7.40 -7.80 -13.47
CA LYS A 37 8.02 -7.48 -14.76
C LYS A 37 7.03 -6.87 -15.75
N GLY A 38 5.81 -7.39 -15.83
CA GLY A 38 4.76 -6.82 -16.66
C GLY A 38 4.42 -5.37 -16.30
N PHE A 39 4.43 -5.04 -15.01
CA PHE A 39 4.26 -3.65 -14.54
C PHE A 39 5.47 -2.77 -14.90
N GLU A 40 6.70 -3.27 -14.72
CA GLU A 40 7.91 -2.55 -15.13
C GLU A 40 7.95 -2.29 -16.65
N ASP A 41 7.60 -3.27 -17.47
CA ASP A 41 7.53 -3.17 -18.94
C ASP A 41 6.46 -2.17 -19.41
N ALA A 42 5.43 -1.95 -18.60
CA ALA A 42 4.44 -0.91 -18.83
C ALA A 42 4.95 0.50 -18.49
N GLY A 43 6.13 0.61 -17.87
CA GLY A 43 6.78 1.87 -17.50
C GLY A 43 6.53 2.31 -16.06
N LEU A 44 5.82 1.51 -15.25
CA LEU A 44 5.63 1.78 -13.84
C LEU A 44 6.98 1.70 -13.09
N LYS A 45 7.12 2.49 -12.03
CA LYS A 45 8.39 2.65 -11.31
C LYS A 45 8.34 2.16 -9.88
N ARG A 46 7.16 2.04 -9.33
CA ARG A 46 6.95 1.56 -7.96
C ARG A 46 6.13 0.29 -7.95
N LEU A 47 6.23 -0.45 -6.84
CA LEU A 47 5.44 -1.64 -6.57
C LEU A 47 5.13 -1.70 -5.08
N HIS A 48 3.85 -1.85 -4.75
CA HIS A 48 3.37 -2.11 -3.39
C HIS A 48 3.16 -3.61 -3.20
N ILE A 49 3.88 -4.23 -2.25
CA ILE A 49 3.77 -5.66 -1.97
C ILE A 49 3.24 -5.87 -0.54
N VAL A 50 2.25 -6.73 -0.40
CA VAL A 50 1.71 -7.13 0.91
C VAL A 50 1.85 -8.63 1.11
N ASP A 51 2.64 -9.04 2.12
CA ASP A 51 2.68 -10.41 2.63
C ASP A 51 1.44 -10.66 3.51
N LEU A 52 0.39 -11.20 2.91
CA LEU A 52 -0.86 -11.49 3.61
C LEU A 52 -0.72 -12.66 4.60
N ASP A 53 0.19 -13.61 4.37
CA ASP A 53 0.51 -14.65 5.35
C ASP A 53 1.09 -14.01 6.62
N GLY A 54 2.04 -13.08 6.45
CA GLY A 54 2.63 -12.30 7.54
C GLY A 54 1.59 -11.43 8.27
N ALA A 55 0.72 -10.75 7.52
CA ALA A 55 -0.36 -9.94 8.08
C ALA A 55 -1.37 -10.76 8.89
N ASN A 56 -1.62 -12.00 8.51
CA ASN A 56 -2.54 -12.92 9.22
C ASN A 56 -1.94 -13.55 10.49
N GLY A 57 -0.81 -13.04 10.96
CA GLY A 57 -0.21 -13.46 12.24
C GLY A 57 0.98 -14.40 12.12
N TYR A 58 1.30 -14.88 10.93
CA TYR A 58 2.50 -15.65 10.65
C TYR A 58 3.75 -14.75 10.69
N ALA A 59 4.94 -15.33 10.74
CA ALA A 59 6.18 -14.61 10.49
C ALA A 59 6.23 -14.18 9.01
N LEU A 60 7.17 -13.32 8.65
CA LEU A 60 7.46 -12.98 7.25
C LEU A 60 7.68 -14.28 6.45
N LYS A 61 6.69 -14.63 5.61
CA LYS A 61 6.69 -15.90 4.89
C LYS A 61 7.15 -15.75 3.45
N ASN A 62 6.78 -14.62 2.84
CA ASN A 62 6.98 -14.39 1.42
C ASN A 62 8.19 -13.48 1.12
N ILE A 63 9.16 -13.39 2.03
CA ILE A 63 10.36 -12.58 1.86
C ILE A 63 11.20 -13.03 0.65
N VAL A 64 11.21 -14.32 0.33
CA VAL A 64 11.90 -14.87 -0.86
C VAL A 64 11.30 -14.32 -2.16
N VAL A 65 9.99 -14.05 -2.17
CA VAL A 65 9.34 -13.43 -3.34
C VAL A 65 9.79 -11.97 -3.49
N LEU A 66 9.93 -11.24 -2.38
CA LEU A 66 10.50 -9.89 -2.40
C LEU A 66 11.92 -9.91 -2.97
N GLU A 67 12.80 -10.81 -2.47
CA GLU A 67 14.17 -10.96 -2.97
C GLU A 67 14.20 -11.22 -4.49
N GLN A 68 13.34 -12.13 -4.97
CA GLN A 68 13.25 -12.44 -6.39
C GLN A 68 12.85 -11.24 -7.24
N ILE A 69 11.85 -10.48 -6.79
CA ILE A 69 11.37 -9.29 -7.52
C ILE A 69 12.44 -8.20 -7.48
N ALA A 70 13.02 -7.90 -6.32
CA ALA A 70 14.05 -6.87 -6.16
C ALA A 70 15.31 -7.16 -6.97
N ALA A 71 15.73 -8.43 -7.06
CA ALA A 71 16.90 -8.83 -7.83
C ALA A 71 16.69 -8.82 -9.36
N ASN A 72 15.44 -8.84 -9.84
CA ASN A 72 15.12 -9.02 -11.26
C ASN A 72 14.31 -7.86 -11.88
N THR A 73 14.08 -6.78 -11.13
CA THR A 73 13.42 -5.54 -11.59
C THR A 73 14.13 -4.33 -11.01
N ASN A 74 13.89 -3.16 -11.61
CA ASN A 74 14.34 -1.87 -11.07
C ASN A 74 13.21 -1.11 -10.33
N LEU A 75 12.17 -1.80 -9.94
CA LEU A 75 11.04 -1.21 -9.25
C LEU A 75 11.43 -0.74 -7.85
N VAL A 76 10.98 0.44 -7.46
CA VAL A 76 11.04 0.93 -6.08
C VAL A 76 9.94 0.23 -5.30
N ILE A 77 10.33 -0.74 -4.48
CA ILE A 77 9.40 -1.63 -3.79
C ILE A 77 9.13 -1.13 -2.38
N ASP A 78 7.88 -0.94 -2.02
CA ASP A 78 7.47 -0.93 -0.63
C ASP A 78 6.82 -2.28 -0.27
N PHE A 79 7.22 -2.81 0.90
CA PHE A 79 6.80 -4.13 1.35
C PHE A 79 6.18 -4.04 2.74
N GLY A 80 5.02 -4.67 2.91
CA GLY A 80 4.31 -4.75 4.18
C GLY A 80 3.72 -6.12 4.47
N GLY A 81 3.13 -6.23 5.65
CA GLY A 81 2.54 -7.48 6.14
C GLY A 81 3.46 -8.25 7.08
N GLY A 82 3.06 -8.37 8.34
CA GLY A 82 3.76 -9.20 9.34
C GLY A 82 5.01 -8.63 9.99
N ILE A 83 5.39 -7.40 9.71
CA ILE A 83 6.56 -6.72 10.28
C ILE A 83 6.23 -6.24 11.69
N LYS A 84 6.84 -6.85 12.72
CA LYS A 84 6.51 -6.64 14.13
C LYS A 84 7.72 -6.32 15.02
N ARG A 85 8.94 -6.59 14.56
CA ARG A 85 10.20 -6.45 15.30
C ARG A 85 11.24 -5.75 14.44
N THR A 86 12.23 -5.17 15.07
CA THR A 86 13.35 -4.51 14.38
C THR A 86 14.12 -5.47 13.45
N ASP A 87 14.22 -6.74 13.81
CA ASP A 87 14.86 -7.74 12.94
C ASP A 87 14.05 -8.02 11.67
N ASP A 88 12.71 -7.94 11.75
CA ASP A 88 11.85 -8.06 10.57
C ASP A 88 12.11 -6.87 9.61
N VAL A 89 12.28 -5.64 10.17
CA VAL A 89 12.62 -4.43 9.39
C VAL A 89 13.94 -4.62 8.63
N LYS A 90 14.98 -5.09 9.32
CA LYS A 90 16.29 -5.37 8.70
C LYS A 90 16.17 -6.40 7.60
N SER A 91 15.51 -7.54 7.88
CA SER A 91 15.33 -8.61 6.91
C SER A 91 14.62 -8.14 5.63
N VAL A 92 13.62 -7.26 5.75
CA VAL A 92 12.90 -6.72 4.59
C VAL A 92 13.80 -5.77 3.78
N PHE A 93 14.61 -4.93 4.42
CA PHE A 93 15.57 -4.10 3.70
C PHE A 93 16.69 -4.92 3.05
N ASP A 94 17.20 -5.94 3.75
CA ASP A 94 18.23 -6.85 3.22
C ASP A 94 17.71 -7.64 2.01
N ALA A 95 16.42 -7.95 1.98
CA ALA A 95 15.72 -8.57 0.85
C ALA A 95 15.46 -7.62 -0.35
N GLY A 96 15.83 -6.33 -0.22
CA GLY A 96 15.82 -5.37 -1.32
C GLY A 96 14.62 -4.43 -1.36
N ALA A 97 13.78 -4.38 -0.32
CA ALA A 97 12.75 -3.34 -0.24
C ALA A 97 13.37 -1.95 -0.13
N SER A 98 12.80 -0.99 -0.83
CA SER A 98 13.18 0.42 -0.73
C SER A 98 12.54 1.12 0.45
N MET A 99 11.31 0.72 0.78
CA MET A 99 10.50 1.21 1.89
C MET A 99 9.73 0.06 2.55
N ILE A 100 9.28 0.30 3.76
CA ILE A 100 8.42 -0.62 4.51
C ILE A 100 7.06 0.03 4.69
N SER A 101 6.00 -0.64 4.23
CA SER A 101 4.64 -0.23 4.55
C SER A 101 4.24 -0.79 5.91
N VAL A 102 3.78 0.09 6.81
CA VAL A 102 3.39 -0.24 8.18
C VAL A 102 1.96 0.23 8.45
N GLY A 103 1.17 -0.63 9.08
CA GLY A 103 -0.15 -0.27 9.59
C GLY A 103 -0.18 -0.41 11.11
N SER A 104 -0.52 -1.60 11.60
CA SER A 104 -0.79 -1.86 13.02
C SER A 104 0.32 -1.46 13.99
N VAL A 105 1.60 -1.57 13.61
CA VAL A 105 2.72 -1.20 14.49
C VAL A 105 2.77 0.30 14.75
N ALA A 106 2.51 1.13 13.73
CA ALA A 106 2.50 2.58 13.90
C ALA A 106 1.40 3.05 14.87
N VAL A 107 0.33 2.28 15.01
CA VAL A 107 -0.80 2.57 15.91
C VAL A 107 -0.60 1.93 17.29
N ASN A 108 -0.29 0.62 17.34
CA ASN A 108 -0.28 -0.13 18.60
C ASN A 108 1.03 -0.03 19.38
N ARG A 109 2.12 0.33 18.70
CA ARG A 109 3.47 0.45 19.26
C ARG A 109 4.17 1.70 18.76
N PRO A 110 3.59 2.90 19.00
CA PRO A 110 4.09 4.15 18.43
C PRO A 110 5.54 4.43 18.86
N ASP A 111 5.95 4.07 20.08
CA ASP A 111 7.33 4.26 20.55
C ASP A 111 8.32 3.38 19.77
N LEU A 112 7.95 2.13 19.46
CA LEU A 112 8.77 1.25 18.64
C LEU A 112 8.87 1.77 17.20
N PHE A 113 7.75 2.24 16.66
CA PHE A 113 7.75 2.81 15.32
C PHE A 113 8.58 4.10 15.24
N ALA A 114 8.47 4.98 16.24
CA ALA A 114 9.32 6.17 16.36
C ALA A 114 10.81 5.81 16.43
N GLN A 115 11.17 4.75 17.17
CA GLN A 115 12.54 4.27 17.20
C GLN A 115 13.01 3.77 15.82
N TRP A 116 12.17 3.04 15.07
CA TRP A 116 12.51 2.64 13.71
C TRP A 116 12.71 3.85 12.78
N VAL A 117 11.87 4.87 12.91
CA VAL A 117 12.05 6.11 12.13
C VAL A 117 13.38 6.80 12.43
N ILE A 118 13.81 6.79 13.70
CA ILE A 118 15.13 7.32 14.12
C ILE A 118 16.28 6.48 13.53
N ASP A 119 16.17 5.15 13.64
CA ASP A 119 17.26 4.23 13.27
C ASP A 119 17.45 4.10 11.75
N PHE A 120 16.37 4.13 10.98
CA PHE A 120 16.37 3.86 9.53
C PHE A 120 16.06 5.10 8.67
N GLY A 121 15.48 6.14 9.27
CA GLY A 121 15.05 7.37 8.57
C GLY A 121 13.57 7.35 8.16
N ALA A 122 12.91 8.51 8.28
CA ALA A 122 11.48 8.67 7.99
C ALA A 122 11.08 8.27 6.55
N GLY A 123 11.93 8.58 5.56
CA GLY A 123 11.70 8.22 4.15
C GLY A 123 11.74 6.72 3.84
N LYS A 124 12.11 5.89 4.82
CA LYS A 124 12.11 4.42 4.69
C LYS A 124 10.79 3.77 5.08
N PHE A 125 9.84 4.55 5.54
CA PHE A 125 8.53 4.04 5.97
C PHE A 125 7.40 4.69 5.17
N LEU A 126 6.42 3.87 4.81
CA LEU A 126 5.18 4.26 4.16
C LEU A 126 4.00 3.81 5.05
N PRO A 127 3.61 4.62 6.05
CA PRO A 127 2.48 4.26 6.91
C PRO A 127 1.17 4.19 6.14
N GLY A 128 0.38 3.15 6.45
CA GLY A 128 -0.96 2.96 5.94
C GLY A 128 -2.02 3.36 6.94
N ALA A 129 -2.95 4.19 6.51
CA ALA A 129 -4.17 4.53 7.22
C ALA A 129 -5.34 3.75 6.59
N ASP A 130 -5.62 2.57 7.11
CA ASP A 130 -6.81 1.82 6.74
C ASP A 130 -7.98 2.31 7.56
N VAL A 131 -8.99 2.88 6.92
CA VAL A 131 -10.08 3.58 7.62
C VAL A 131 -11.45 3.01 7.28
N LEU A 132 -12.34 3.07 8.25
CA LEU A 132 -13.76 2.91 8.11
C LEU A 132 -14.44 4.02 8.93
N ASP A 133 -15.25 4.85 8.27
CA ASP A 133 -15.89 6.01 8.89
C ASP A 133 -14.86 6.90 9.65
N GLU A 134 -13.76 7.24 8.96
CA GLU A 134 -12.64 8.05 9.46
C GLU A 134 -11.88 7.49 10.68
N LYS A 135 -12.19 6.26 11.11
CA LYS A 135 -11.51 5.59 12.22
C LYS A 135 -10.52 4.55 11.72
N ILE A 136 -9.33 4.57 12.28
CA ILE A 136 -8.25 3.65 11.94
C ILE A 136 -8.61 2.22 12.35
N LYS A 137 -8.47 1.30 11.41
CA LYS A 137 -8.58 -0.14 11.62
C LYS A 137 -7.21 -0.78 11.53
N ILE A 138 -7.01 -1.84 12.29
CA ILE A 138 -5.74 -2.58 12.33
C ILE A 138 -5.97 -4.09 12.26
N HIS A 139 -4.87 -4.86 12.24
CA HIS A 139 -4.91 -6.34 12.21
C HIS A 139 -5.73 -6.91 11.05
N GLY A 140 -5.49 -6.39 9.82
CA GLY A 140 -6.27 -6.81 8.65
C GLY A 140 -7.75 -6.44 8.81
N TRP A 141 -7.99 -5.22 9.34
CA TRP A 141 -9.31 -4.57 9.50
C TRP A 141 -10.23 -5.20 10.56
N LYS A 142 -9.68 -6.13 11.36
CA LYS A 142 -10.46 -6.89 12.37
C LYS A 142 -10.68 -6.12 13.68
N GLU A 143 -9.87 -5.10 13.93
CA GLU A 143 -9.89 -4.35 15.18
C GLU A 143 -10.06 -2.86 14.93
N GLU A 144 -10.98 -2.25 15.64
CA GLU A 144 -11.20 -0.81 15.68
C GLU A 144 -10.40 -0.19 16.80
N THR A 145 -9.67 0.88 16.49
CA THR A 145 -8.82 1.55 17.49
C THR A 145 -9.47 2.75 18.15
N GLY A 146 -10.56 3.26 17.59
CA GLY A 146 -11.14 4.54 17.97
C GLY A 146 -10.30 5.77 17.56
N LEU A 147 -9.06 5.55 17.08
CA LEU A 147 -8.17 6.62 16.64
C LEU A 147 -8.69 7.25 15.35
N ASP A 148 -8.81 8.55 15.35
CA ASP A 148 -9.20 9.34 14.18
C ASP A 148 -8.05 9.42 13.19
N ILE A 149 -8.38 9.45 11.88
CA ILE A 149 -7.35 9.54 10.82
C ILE A 149 -6.53 10.83 10.93
N PHE A 150 -7.14 11.95 11.30
CA PHE A 150 -6.43 13.22 11.40
C PHE A 150 -5.45 13.21 12.58
N ASP A 151 -5.83 12.65 13.72
CA ASP A 151 -4.93 12.47 14.87
C ASP A 151 -3.77 11.52 14.51
N PHE A 152 -4.06 10.45 13.78
CA PHE A 152 -3.02 9.54 13.30
C PHE A 152 -2.04 10.25 12.38
N ILE A 153 -2.51 10.96 11.36
CA ILE A 153 -1.65 11.71 10.43
C ILE A 153 -0.82 12.75 11.20
N GLN A 154 -1.41 13.45 12.15
CA GLN A 154 -0.69 14.43 12.98
C GLN A 154 0.48 13.77 13.73
N SER A 155 0.27 12.57 14.28
CA SER A 155 1.33 11.82 14.97
C SER A 155 2.47 11.42 14.03
N LEU A 156 2.17 11.06 12.79
CA LEU A 156 3.17 10.73 11.76
C LEU A 156 3.98 11.96 11.31
N ILE A 157 3.32 13.10 11.15
CA ILE A 157 3.98 14.38 10.83
C ILE A 157 5.00 14.77 11.91
N HIS A 158 4.70 14.54 13.19
CA HIS A 158 5.65 14.77 14.29
C HIS A 158 6.90 13.88 14.19
N LEU A 159 6.82 12.74 13.49
CA LEU A 159 7.96 11.87 13.17
C LEU A 159 8.63 12.24 11.84
N ASN A 160 8.31 13.41 11.23
CA ASN A 160 8.78 13.83 9.92
C ASN A 160 8.38 12.90 8.77
N ILE A 161 7.34 12.10 8.93
CA ILE A 161 6.74 11.32 7.85
C ILE A 161 5.88 12.24 7.00
N GLN A 162 6.21 12.30 5.70
CA GLN A 162 5.52 13.19 4.74
C GLN A 162 4.69 12.43 3.72
N THR A 163 4.84 11.11 3.64
CA THR A 163 4.12 10.26 2.70
C THR A 163 3.38 9.16 3.43
N ILE A 164 2.10 9.04 3.17
CA ILE A 164 1.24 7.95 3.67
C ILE A 164 0.37 7.42 2.54
N PHE A 165 -0.14 6.21 2.70
CA PHE A 165 -1.31 5.80 1.92
C PHE A 165 -2.55 5.70 2.81
N CYS A 166 -3.73 5.96 2.22
CA CYS A 166 -5.01 5.84 2.90
C CYS A 166 -5.92 4.90 2.12
N THR A 167 -6.40 3.85 2.78
CA THR A 167 -7.37 2.89 2.24
C THR A 167 -8.72 3.07 2.91
N ASP A 168 -9.75 3.43 2.15
CA ASP A 168 -11.12 3.29 2.62
C ASP A 168 -11.55 1.82 2.48
N ILE A 169 -11.66 1.14 3.61
CA ILE A 169 -11.98 -0.29 3.69
C ILE A 169 -13.34 -0.59 3.07
N SER A 170 -14.30 0.34 3.16
CA SER A 170 -15.64 0.16 2.58
C SER A 170 -15.60 0.03 1.06
N LYS A 171 -14.57 0.60 0.44
CA LYS A 171 -14.38 0.65 -1.02
C LYS A 171 -13.42 -0.42 -1.54
N ASP A 172 -12.52 -0.94 -0.67
CA ASP A 172 -11.46 -1.84 -1.14
C ASP A 172 -12.00 -3.13 -1.76
N GLY A 173 -11.47 -3.47 -2.94
CA GLY A 173 -11.89 -4.63 -3.71
C GLY A 173 -13.27 -4.52 -4.37
N MET A 174 -14.02 -3.44 -4.16
CA MET A 174 -15.38 -3.26 -4.66
C MET A 174 -15.44 -2.67 -6.08
N MET A 175 -14.40 -1.95 -6.52
CA MET A 175 -14.37 -1.23 -7.81
C MET A 175 -15.61 -0.32 -7.99
N GLN A 176 -15.92 0.49 -7.00
CA GLN A 176 -17.06 1.42 -6.97
C GLN A 176 -16.64 2.88 -6.89
N GLY A 177 -15.39 3.15 -7.27
CA GLY A 177 -14.75 4.44 -7.15
C GLY A 177 -14.07 4.66 -5.79
N PRO A 178 -12.97 5.45 -5.76
CA PRO A 178 -12.21 5.78 -4.56
C PRO A 178 -12.94 6.82 -3.69
N SER A 179 -12.48 6.99 -2.46
CA SER A 179 -13.07 7.95 -1.50
C SER A 179 -12.50 9.35 -1.67
N VAL A 180 -12.79 9.96 -2.81
CA VAL A 180 -12.22 11.26 -3.23
C VAL A 180 -12.45 12.37 -2.21
N GLU A 181 -13.64 12.44 -1.62
CA GLU A 181 -13.96 13.49 -0.65
C GLU A 181 -13.13 13.35 0.64
N LEU A 182 -12.90 12.14 1.12
CA LEU A 182 -12.01 11.89 2.25
C LEU A 182 -10.58 12.37 1.93
N TYR A 183 -10.07 12.06 0.74
CA TYR A 183 -8.72 12.47 0.35
C TYR A 183 -8.60 14.01 0.22
N LYS A 184 -9.61 14.67 -0.34
CA LYS A 184 -9.66 16.13 -0.37
C LYS A 184 -9.67 16.75 1.02
N GLU A 185 -10.41 16.17 1.95
CA GLU A 185 -10.48 16.65 3.33
C GLU A 185 -9.14 16.49 4.05
N ILE A 186 -8.49 15.33 3.91
CA ILE A 186 -7.14 15.10 4.44
C ILE A 186 -6.16 16.14 3.88
N LEU A 187 -6.14 16.34 2.57
CA LEU A 187 -5.21 17.26 1.91
C LEU A 187 -5.53 18.74 2.23
N LYS A 188 -6.76 19.07 2.53
CA LYS A 188 -7.14 20.40 3.03
C LYS A 188 -6.55 20.67 4.41
N HIS A 189 -6.55 19.65 5.32
CA HIS A 189 -5.98 19.78 6.66
C HIS A 189 -4.44 19.70 6.64
N TYR A 190 -3.87 18.89 5.73
CA TYR A 190 -2.43 18.66 5.62
C TYR A 190 -1.93 18.90 4.19
N PRO A 191 -1.83 20.17 3.74
CA PRO A 191 -1.52 20.51 2.33
C PRO A 191 -0.13 20.05 1.85
N SER A 192 0.79 19.80 2.78
CA SER A 192 2.16 19.33 2.49
C SER A 192 2.29 17.80 2.50
N LEU A 193 1.21 17.08 2.80
CA LEU A 193 1.23 15.63 2.86
C LEU A 193 1.21 15.03 1.45
N HIS A 194 2.10 14.10 1.21
CA HIS A 194 2.06 13.27 0.00
C HIS A 194 1.10 12.09 0.24
N LEU A 195 -0.17 12.30 -0.06
CA LEU A 195 -1.21 11.29 0.11
C LEU A 195 -1.29 10.36 -1.09
N ILE A 196 -1.17 9.06 -0.83
CA ILE A 196 -1.39 8.00 -1.82
C ILE A 196 -2.78 7.41 -1.56
N ALA A 197 -3.66 7.50 -2.56
CA ALA A 197 -5.00 6.91 -2.49
C ALA A 197 -4.95 5.39 -2.63
N SER A 198 -5.77 4.67 -1.89
CA SER A 198 -5.88 3.21 -1.96
C SER A 198 -7.33 2.77 -1.76
N GLY A 199 -7.72 1.68 -2.45
CA GLY A 199 -9.06 1.11 -2.39
C GLY A 199 -10.06 1.76 -3.36
N GLY A 200 -10.96 0.95 -3.88
CA GLY A 200 -12.11 1.37 -4.67
C GLY A 200 -11.86 1.69 -6.15
N ILE A 201 -10.64 1.94 -6.58
CA ILE A 201 -10.32 2.31 -7.97
C ILE A 201 -10.92 1.30 -8.94
N SER A 202 -11.73 1.78 -9.87
CA SER A 202 -12.56 0.98 -10.77
C SER A 202 -12.22 1.17 -12.25
N GLY A 203 -11.47 2.22 -12.60
CA GLY A 203 -11.12 2.52 -13.97
C GLY A 203 -10.23 3.74 -14.13
N TYR A 204 -9.94 4.06 -15.38
CA TYR A 204 -9.01 5.15 -15.74
C TYR A 204 -9.49 6.53 -15.27
N GLU A 205 -10.78 6.82 -15.33
CA GLU A 205 -11.37 8.11 -14.92
C GLU A 205 -11.14 8.38 -13.43
N ASP A 206 -11.09 7.33 -12.60
CA ASP A 206 -10.78 7.49 -11.18
C ASP A 206 -9.36 8.03 -10.96
N LEU A 207 -8.41 7.67 -11.83
CA LEU A 207 -7.04 8.18 -11.76
C LEU A 207 -6.98 9.68 -12.03
N LEU A 208 -7.76 10.15 -13.00
CA LEU A 208 -7.86 11.58 -13.31
C LEU A 208 -8.49 12.33 -12.12
N THR A 209 -9.57 11.81 -11.58
CA THR A 209 -10.25 12.39 -10.42
C THR A 209 -9.34 12.48 -9.20
N LEU A 210 -8.55 11.43 -8.91
CA LEU A 210 -7.57 11.41 -7.81
C LEU A 210 -6.43 12.42 -8.05
N LYS A 211 -5.96 12.54 -9.29
CA LYS A 211 -4.95 13.56 -9.68
C LYS A 211 -5.48 14.98 -9.44
N GLU A 212 -6.73 15.25 -9.83
CA GLU A 212 -7.41 16.54 -9.60
C GLU A 212 -7.65 16.81 -8.11
N ALA A 213 -7.92 15.78 -7.33
CA ALA A 213 -8.06 15.90 -5.88
C ALA A 213 -6.75 16.22 -5.15
N GLY A 214 -5.60 16.17 -5.85
CA GLY A 214 -4.28 16.48 -5.31
C GLY A 214 -3.53 15.27 -4.74
N CYS A 215 -4.01 14.04 -4.94
CA CYS A 215 -3.29 12.85 -4.51
C CYS A 215 -1.93 12.74 -5.20
N SER A 216 -0.89 12.41 -4.45
CA SER A 216 0.48 12.23 -4.97
C SER A 216 0.65 10.90 -5.69
N GLY A 217 -0.12 9.89 -5.30
CA GLY A 217 -0.10 8.55 -5.88
C GLY A 217 -1.42 7.81 -5.74
N ALA A 218 -1.53 6.67 -6.43
CA ALA A 218 -2.66 5.75 -6.31
C ALA A 218 -2.14 4.31 -6.30
N ILE A 219 -2.47 3.56 -5.24
CA ILE A 219 -2.24 2.11 -5.16
C ILE A 219 -3.39 1.40 -5.87
N ILE A 220 -3.04 0.63 -6.91
CA ILE A 220 -3.99 0.01 -7.82
C ILE A 220 -3.81 -1.51 -7.76
N GLY A 221 -4.79 -2.21 -7.24
CA GLY A 221 -4.80 -3.66 -7.18
C GLY A 221 -5.74 -4.26 -8.24
N LYS A 222 -6.96 -4.54 -7.82
CA LYS A 222 -7.96 -5.31 -8.60
C LYS A 222 -8.19 -4.75 -10.00
N ALA A 223 -8.22 -3.43 -10.18
CA ALA A 223 -8.47 -2.80 -11.47
C ALA A 223 -7.44 -3.15 -12.55
N PHE A 224 -6.18 -3.45 -12.16
CA PHE A 224 -5.17 -3.97 -13.10
C PHE A 224 -5.42 -5.43 -13.44
N TYR A 225 -5.68 -6.28 -12.45
CA TYR A 225 -5.92 -7.70 -12.67
C TYR A 225 -7.20 -7.99 -13.45
N GLU A 226 -8.22 -7.15 -13.31
CA GLU A 226 -9.50 -7.23 -14.02
C GLU A 226 -9.51 -6.43 -15.33
N GLU A 227 -8.33 -5.94 -15.78
CA GLU A 227 -8.14 -5.16 -17.01
C GLU A 227 -9.05 -3.92 -17.14
N LYS A 228 -9.51 -3.36 -16.00
CA LYS A 228 -10.28 -2.11 -15.97
C LYS A 228 -9.40 -0.89 -16.26
N ILE A 229 -8.10 -1.03 -15.97
CA ILE A 229 -7.05 -0.14 -16.41
C ILE A 229 -6.05 -0.98 -17.17
N THR A 230 -5.95 -0.76 -18.47
CA THR A 230 -5.06 -1.51 -19.35
C THR A 230 -3.64 -0.96 -19.31
N MET A 231 -2.63 -1.79 -19.61
CA MET A 231 -1.24 -1.34 -19.71
C MET A 231 -1.04 -0.29 -20.82
N GLN A 232 -1.90 -0.27 -21.84
CA GLN A 232 -1.91 0.78 -22.85
C GLN A 232 -2.31 2.13 -22.23
N GLN A 233 -3.37 2.17 -21.44
CA GLN A 233 -3.80 3.38 -20.72
C GLN A 233 -2.76 3.86 -19.71
N VAL A 234 -2.04 2.92 -19.05
CA VAL A 234 -0.90 3.27 -18.18
C VAL A 234 0.18 4.02 -18.98
N LYS A 235 0.59 3.48 -20.14
CA LYS A 235 1.59 4.13 -21.00
C LYS A 235 1.14 5.51 -21.48
N GLU A 236 -0.11 5.66 -21.85
CA GLU A 236 -0.71 6.94 -22.22
C GLU A 236 -0.70 7.95 -21.05
N TYR A 237 -1.07 7.49 -19.85
CA TYR A 237 -1.04 8.32 -18.64
C TYR A 237 0.37 8.80 -18.27
N LEU A 238 1.38 7.94 -18.41
CA LEU A 238 2.77 8.25 -18.06
C LEU A 238 3.43 9.21 -19.07
N ASN A 239 2.90 9.31 -20.29
CA ASN A 239 3.40 10.18 -21.34
C ASN A 239 2.73 11.57 -21.34
N ASN A 240 1.68 11.80 -20.53
CA ASN A 240 0.96 13.06 -20.35
C ASN A 240 1.29 13.72 -19.00
#